data_732781211be5813f92ca6f6b2e0f7098
#
_entry.id   732781211be5813f92ca6f6b2e0f7098
#
_cell.length_a   1.000
_cell.length_b   1.000
_cell.length_c   1.000
_cell.angle_alpha   90.00
_cell.angle_beta   90.00
_cell.angle_gamma   90.00
#
_symmetry.space_group_name_H-M   'P 1'
#
loop_
_entity.id
_entity.type
_entity.pdbx_description
1 polymer ?
#
loop_
_entity_poly.entity_id
_entity_poly.type
_entity_poly.pdbx_seq_one_letter_code
_entity_poly.pdbx_strand_id
1 'polypeptide(L)'
;MTNKKFGVLLLLMVLFSFGSKAQLTTSVRLNEILVINEDNFMDDYGKRHAWIELYNNSAGTVDLRGCFLTNDKNNPKKYMIPKGDVLTKVAPRQHILFWVDNGPTRGTFHVNFAFNPNGENYLALYDSDGTTLIDEVTIPAGQKADVSYGLDVDGTGNWKILDKVTPSTNNVTLDTNEKIENFQKNDSWGIGMTLTAMMVVFLGLLVLFLVFKQIGNAAMNASKRNAQKAAAADGQKVSENAGAESGEIFAAIAMALYELNDEHHDFESSILTIKKAQRNYSPWNSKVLSLRQNPIIKK
;
A
#
# COMPACT_ATOMS: atom_id res chain seq x y z
N MET A 1 8.02 21.18 -33.48
CA MET A 1 7.38 19.86 -33.22
C MET A 1 7.46 19.39 -31.77
N THR A 2 8.25 20.00 -30.92
CA THR A 2 8.43 19.69 -29.49
C THR A 2 7.25 20.07 -28.61
N ASN A 3 6.57 21.16 -28.91
CA ASN A 3 5.47 21.67 -28.07
C ASN A 3 4.19 20.80 -28.11
N LYS A 4 3.94 20.07 -29.20
CA LYS A 4 2.78 19.16 -29.27
C LYS A 4 2.95 17.90 -28.42
N LYS A 5 4.17 17.36 -28.34
CA LYS A 5 4.46 16.17 -27.51
C LYS A 5 4.44 16.50 -26.00
N PHE A 6 4.91 17.70 -25.63
CA PHE A 6 4.84 18.18 -24.26
C PHE A 6 3.39 18.45 -23.84
N GLY A 7 2.56 18.99 -24.74
CA GLY A 7 1.13 19.17 -24.49
C GLY A 7 0.37 17.87 -24.29
N VAL A 8 0.71 16.80 -25.02
CA VAL A 8 0.10 15.47 -24.85
C VAL A 8 0.52 14.84 -23.53
N LEU A 9 1.78 15.00 -23.10
CA LEU A 9 2.25 14.50 -21.81
C LEU A 9 1.57 15.24 -20.63
N LEU A 10 1.41 16.54 -20.74
CA LEU A 10 0.71 17.36 -19.75
C LEU A 10 -0.79 17.00 -19.69
N LEU A 11 -1.43 16.76 -20.83
CA LEU A 11 -2.82 16.31 -20.91
C LEU A 11 -3.00 14.93 -20.27
N LEU A 12 -2.07 14.00 -20.48
CA LEU A 12 -2.06 12.70 -19.83
C LEU A 12 -1.89 12.82 -18.31
N MET A 13 -1.01 13.69 -17.82
CA MET A 13 -0.88 13.96 -16.38
C MET A 13 -2.16 14.54 -15.76
N VAL A 14 -2.84 15.44 -16.48
CA VAL A 14 -4.11 16.03 -16.03
C VAL A 14 -5.23 14.98 -16.02
N LEU A 15 -5.28 14.07 -16.99
CA LEU A 15 -6.26 12.97 -17.01
C LEU A 15 -6.07 11.97 -15.84
N PHE A 16 -4.85 11.78 -15.36
CA PHE A 16 -4.59 10.96 -14.16
C PHE A 16 -4.98 11.64 -12.85
N SER A 17 -5.13 12.96 -12.82
CA SER A 17 -5.45 13.72 -11.60
C SER A 17 -6.93 13.72 -11.23
N PHE A 18 -7.84 13.33 -12.11
CA PHE A 18 -9.29 13.36 -11.87
C PHE A 18 -9.85 12.13 -11.12
N GLY A 19 -9.01 11.22 -10.63
CA GLY A 19 -9.41 9.98 -9.98
C GLY A 19 -9.61 10.01 -8.47
N SER A 20 -9.33 11.12 -7.76
CA SER A 20 -9.51 11.17 -6.30
C SER A 20 -10.98 11.42 -5.97
N LYS A 21 -11.77 10.35 -5.94
CA LYS A 21 -13.08 10.42 -5.26
C LYS A 21 -12.84 10.60 -3.77
N ALA A 22 -13.42 11.64 -3.18
CA ALA A 22 -13.53 11.75 -1.72
C ALA A 22 -14.17 10.46 -1.22
N GLN A 23 -13.54 9.81 -0.23
CA GLN A 23 -14.01 8.55 0.32
C GLN A 23 -15.24 8.85 1.15
N LEU A 24 -16.39 8.38 0.67
CA LEU A 24 -17.68 8.62 1.28
C LEU A 24 -17.92 7.59 2.39
N THR A 25 -18.52 8.02 3.48
CA THR A 25 -19.05 7.16 4.57
C THR A 25 -19.94 6.05 4.04
N THR A 26 -20.60 6.26 2.90
CA THR A 26 -21.40 5.26 2.18
C THR A 26 -20.64 4.00 1.76
N SER A 27 -19.31 3.98 1.89
CA SER A 27 -18.50 2.78 1.64
C SER A 27 -18.34 1.87 2.86
N VAL A 28 -18.82 2.31 4.02
CA VAL A 28 -18.83 1.48 5.23
C VAL A 28 -20.06 0.57 5.22
N ARG A 29 -19.91 -0.65 5.71
CA ARG A 29 -20.97 -1.65 5.82
C ARG A 29 -21.05 -2.22 7.23
N LEU A 30 -22.24 -2.59 7.63
CA LEU A 30 -22.44 -3.50 8.75
C LEU A 30 -21.88 -4.86 8.36
N ASN A 31 -21.04 -5.47 9.18
CA ASN A 31 -20.28 -6.67 8.81
C ASN A 31 -20.62 -7.89 9.65
N GLU A 32 -20.60 -7.74 10.98
CA GLU A 32 -20.85 -8.81 11.91
C GLU A 32 -21.51 -8.27 13.18
N ILE A 33 -22.40 -9.04 13.80
CA ILE A 33 -23.15 -8.66 14.98
C ILE A 33 -23.22 -9.85 15.93
N LEU A 34 -22.84 -9.64 17.18
CA LEU A 34 -23.01 -10.60 18.27
C LEU A 34 -24.04 -10.06 19.25
N VAL A 35 -25.21 -10.70 19.32
CA VAL A 35 -26.32 -10.25 20.18
C VAL A 35 -26.15 -10.71 21.62
N ILE A 36 -25.68 -11.95 21.81
CA ILE A 36 -25.49 -12.56 23.14
C ILE A 36 -24.03 -12.98 23.26
N ASN A 37 -23.31 -12.31 24.15
CA ASN A 37 -21.87 -12.54 24.39
C ASN A 37 -21.68 -13.09 25.81
N GLU A 38 -21.44 -14.39 25.94
CA GLU A 38 -21.21 -15.06 27.22
C GLU A 38 -19.72 -15.38 27.46
N ASP A 39 -19.03 -15.90 26.46
CA ASP A 39 -17.62 -16.32 26.58
C ASP A 39 -16.75 -15.88 25.39
N ASN A 40 -17.12 -14.79 24.73
CA ASN A 40 -16.37 -14.24 23.59
C ASN A 40 -15.60 -12.98 23.97
N PHE A 41 -15.31 -12.12 22.99
CA PHE A 41 -14.51 -10.91 23.07
C PHE A 41 -15.00 -9.95 24.18
N MET A 42 -14.08 -9.35 24.93
CA MET A 42 -14.38 -8.42 26.03
C MET A 42 -14.04 -6.98 25.64
N ASP A 43 -14.78 -6.04 26.22
CA ASP A 43 -14.49 -4.61 26.12
C ASP A 43 -13.25 -4.21 26.94
N ASP A 44 -12.84 -2.94 26.82
CA ASP A 44 -11.69 -2.38 27.54
C ASP A 44 -11.85 -2.40 29.07
N TYR A 45 -13.07 -2.63 29.56
CA TYR A 45 -13.40 -2.77 31.00
C TYR A 45 -13.46 -4.25 31.45
N GLY A 46 -13.13 -5.19 30.59
CA GLY A 46 -13.19 -6.61 30.86
C GLY A 46 -14.61 -7.16 30.98
N LYS A 47 -15.58 -6.53 30.33
CA LYS A 47 -16.98 -6.96 30.29
C LYS A 47 -17.33 -7.55 28.93
N ARG A 48 -18.22 -8.53 28.96
CA ARG A 48 -18.77 -9.13 27.75
C ARG A 48 -20.11 -8.49 27.44
N HIS A 49 -20.17 -7.73 26.38
CA HIS A 49 -21.37 -7.07 25.89
C HIS A 49 -21.63 -7.50 24.46
N ALA A 50 -22.88 -7.37 24.03
CA ALA A 50 -23.21 -7.45 22.61
C ALA A 50 -22.37 -6.42 21.83
N TRP A 51 -22.06 -6.71 20.58
CA TRP A 51 -21.26 -5.81 19.76
C TRP A 51 -21.69 -5.82 18.29
N ILE A 52 -21.31 -4.77 17.62
CA ILE A 52 -21.51 -4.52 16.20
C ILE A 52 -20.16 -4.28 15.58
N GLU A 53 -19.89 -4.87 14.44
CA GLU A 53 -18.71 -4.59 13.64
C GLU A 53 -19.09 -3.90 12.34
N LEU A 54 -18.37 -2.84 12.02
CA LEU A 54 -18.44 -2.14 10.75
C LEU A 54 -17.17 -2.41 9.97
N TYR A 55 -17.30 -2.52 8.65
CA TYR A 55 -16.20 -2.76 7.74
C TYR A 55 -16.08 -1.64 6.70
N ASN A 56 -14.87 -1.13 6.49
CA ASN A 56 -14.58 -0.18 5.44
C ASN A 56 -14.31 -0.90 4.12
N ASN A 57 -15.31 -0.99 3.26
CA ASN A 57 -15.20 -1.65 1.96
C ASN A 57 -14.47 -0.81 0.89
N SER A 58 -13.91 0.34 1.24
CA SER A 58 -13.21 1.23 0.31
C SER A 58 -11.70 1.01 0.29
N ALA A 59 -11.03 1.59 -0.72
CA ALA A 59 -9.57 1.60 -0.83
C ALA A 59 -8.89 2.74 -0.05
N GLY A 60 -9.64 3.56 0.70
CA GLY A 60 -9.10 4.65 1.48
C GLY A 60 -9.70 4.73 2.88
N THR A 61 -9.13 5.59 3.71
CA THR A 61 -9.59 5.81 5.08
C THR A 61 -10.93 6.53 5.09
N VAL A 62 -11.91 6.00 5.82
CA VAL A 62 -13.22 6.62 6.04
C VAL A 62 -13.31 7.13 7.46
N ASP A 63 -13.89 8.30 7.65
CA ASP A 63 -14.10 8.91 8.95
C ASP A 63 -15.59 8.82 9.33
N LEU A 64 -15.89 8.10 10.41
CA LEU A 64 -17.25 7.88 10.90
C LEU A 64 -17.75 8.98 11.83
N ARG A 65 -16.99 10.02 12.07
CA ARG A 65 -17.34 11.14 12.95
C ARG A 65 -18.68 11.77 12.58
N GLY A 66 -19.60 11.78 13.51
CA GLY A 66 -20.91 12.38 13.32
C GLY A 66 -21.92 11.49 12.61
N CYS A 67 -21.55 10.30 12.12
CA CYS A 67 -22.50 9.29 11.67
C CYS A 67 -23.34 8.77 12.84
N PHE A 68 -24.45 8.15 12.54
CA PHE A 68 -25.39 7.69 13.54
C PHE A 68 -25.61 6.18 13.44
N LEU A 69 -25.60 5.53 14.61
CA LEU A 69 -26.03 4.15 14.78
C LEU A 69 -27.39 4.13 15.49
N THR A 70 -28.32 3.29 15.04
CA THR A 70 -29.62 3.16 15.65
C THR A 70 -30.14 1.74 15.58
N ASN A 71 -30.83 1.33 16.63
CA ASN A 71 -31.68 0.12 16.65
C ASN A 71 -33.18 0.45 16.56
N ASP A 72 -33.56 1.67 16.15
CA ASP A 72 -34.91 2.12 16.04
C ASP A 72 -35.15 2.85 14.71
N LYS A 73 -36.04 2.29 13.88
CA LYS A 73 -36.38 2.86 12.55
C LYS A 73 -36.99 4.26 12.64
N ASN A 74 -37.64 4.59 13.76
CA ASN A 74 -38.29 5.89 13.97
C ASN A 74 -37.30 6.95 14.51
N ASN A 75 -36.11 6.54 14.94
CA ASN A 75 -35.09 7.45 15.49
C ASN A 75 -33.73 7.22 14.83
N PRO A 76 -33.49 7.73 13.63
CA PRO A 76 -32.24 7.59 12.91
C PRO A 76 -31.02 8.18 13.66
N LYS A 77 -31.23 9.19 14.49
CA LYS A 77 -30.20 9.93 15.21
C LYS A 77 -29.98 9.47 16.65
N LYS A 78 -30.23 8.18 16.93
CA LYS A 78 -30.24 7.66 18.31
C LYS A 78 -28.87 7.73 18.98
N TYR A 79 -27.82 7.26 18.33
CA TYR A 79 -26.43 7.34 18.79
C TYR A 79 -25.56 8.04 17.76
N MET A 80 -25.03 9.19 18.09
CA MET A 80 -24.08 9.93 17.26
C MET A 80 -22.66 9.50 17.62
N ILE A 81 -21.89 9.04 16.65
CA ILE A 81 -20.47 8.76 16.81
C ILE A 81 -19.73 10.08 17.09
N PRO A 82 -19.01 10.21 18.22
CA PRO A 82 -18.38 11.45 18.63
C PRO A 82 -17.39 12.03 17.63
N LYS A 83 -17.38 13.35 17.47
CA LYS A 83 -16.53 14.04 16.48
C LYS A 83 -15.08 14.23 16.93
N GLY A 84 -14.79 14.01 18.21
CA GLY A 84 -13.48 14.34 18.80
C GLY A 84 -12.49 13.19 18.81
N ASP A 85 -12.90 11.98 18.48
CA ASP A 85 -12.04 10.80 18.58
C ASP A 85 -11.39 10.48 17.22
N VAL A 86 -10.07 10.33 17.22
CA VAL A 86 -9.29 9.95 16.02
C VAL A 86 -9.43 8.47 15.66
N LEU A 87 -9.84 7.64 16.61
CA LEU A 87 -10.05 6.20 16.40
C LEU A 87 -11.28 5.89 15.55
N THR A 88 -12.15 6.88 15.30
CA THR A 88 -13.30 6.76 14.38
C THR A 88 -12.89 6.73 12.90
N LYS A 89 -11.61 6.92 12.59
CA LYS A 89 -11.06 6.78 11.24
C LYS A 89 -10.73 5.33 10.97
N VAL A 90 -11.50 4.74 10.07
CA VAL A 90 -11.34 3.34 9.67
C VAL A 90 -10.44 3.26 8.44
N ALA A 91 -9.29 2.63 8.57
CA ALA A 91 -8.36 2.44 7.44
C ALA A 91 -8.99 1.55 6.34
N PRO A 92 -8.43 1.54 5.11
CA PRO A 92 -8.93 0.70 4.02
C PRO A 92 -8.99 -0.77 4.41
N ARG A 93 -10.10 -1.41 4.14
CA ARG A 93 -10.31 -2.85 4.41
C ARG A 93 -10.10 -3.23 5.88
N GLN A 94 -10.37 -2.33 6.80
CA GLN A 94 -10.30 -2.56 8.23
C GLN A 94 -11.68 -2.53 8.87
N HIS A 95 -11.75 -3.14 10.04
CA HIS A 95 -12.94 -3.27 10.86
C HIS A 95 -12.89 -2.26 12.01
N ILE A 96 -14.07 -1.90 12.52
CA ILE A 96 -14.23 -1.13 13.74
C ILE A 96 -15.43 -1.68 14.53
N LEU A 97 -15.25 -1.84 15.82
CA LEU A 97 -16.22 -2.51 16.68
C LEU A 97 -16.88 -1.52 17.65
N PHE A 98 -18.19 -1.66 17.83
CA PHE A 98 -18.99 -0.89 18.77
C PHE A 98 -19.70 -1.83 19.75
N TRP A 99 -19.62 -1.50 21.04
CA TRP A 99 -20.26 -2.24 22.12
C TRP A 99 -21.70 -1.77 22.34
N VAL A 100 -22.63 -2.73 22.37
CA VAL A 100 -24.08 -2.47 22.49
C VAL A 100 -24.52 -2.72 23.95
N ASP A 101 -24.05 -1.86 24.83
CA ASP A 101 -24.17 -2.01 26.29
C ASP A 101 -25.03 -0.95 26.98
N ASN A 102 -25.62 -0.03 26.18
CA ASN A 102 -26.32 1.15 26.68
C ASN A 102 -25.47 2.02 27.63
N GLY A 103 -24.17 2.07 27.38
CA GLY A 103 -23.19 2.73 28.25
C GLY A 103 -22.40 3.85 27.56
N PRO A 104 -23.00 4.90 26.99
CA PRO A 104 -22.29 5.91 26.18
C PRO A 104 -21.27 6.73 26.98
N THR A 105 -21.30 6.67 28.30
CA THR A 105 -20.31 7.31 29.18
C THR A 105 -18.99 6.56 29.28
N ARG A 106 -18.92 5.32 28.78
CA ARG A 106 -17.72 4.47 28.80
C ARG A 106 -16.74 4.81 27.68
N GLY A 107 -17.18 5.51 26.65
CA GLY A 107 -16.31 5.92 25.54
C GLY A 107 -17.02 5.92 24.18
N THR A 108 -16.29 6.32 23.16
CA THR A 108 -16.78 6.50 21.78
C THR A 108 -17.38 5.22 21.18
N PHE A 109 -16.93 4.08 21.61
CA PHE A 109 -17.35 2.79 21.04
C PHE A 109 -18.44 2.09 21.85
N HIS A 110 -19.02 2.75 22.87
CA HIS A 110 -20.13 2.26 23.66
C HIS A 110 -21.40 3.01 23.29
N VAL A 111 -22.34 2.30 22.64
CA VAL A 111 -23.58 2.94 22.17
C VAL A 111 -24.60 3.12 23.30
N ASN A 112 -25.59 3.99 23.08
CA ASN A 112 -26.67 4.31 24.04
C ASN A 112 -27.92 3.43 23.90
N PHE A 113 -27.76 2.22 23.41
CA PHE A 113 -28.86 1.24 23.30
C PHE A 113 -28.34 -0.18 23.55
N ALA A 114 -29.23 -1.12 23.74
CA ALA A 114 -28.95 -2.53 23.88
C ALA A 114 -29.85 -3.34 22.92
N PHE A 115 -29.39 -4.53 22.57
CA PHE A 115 -30.19 -5.50 21.82
C PHE A 115 -31.11 -6.28 22.73
N ASN A 116 -32.22 -6.77 22.15
CA ASN A 116 -33.10 -7.73 22.80
C ASN A 116 -32.59 -9.15 22.51
N PRO A 117 -32.12 -9.90 23.51
CA PRO A 117 -31.55 -11.24 23.26
C PRO A 117 -32.62 -12.25 22.78
N ASN A 118 -33.90 -12.05 23.12
CA ASN A 118 -34.98 -12.99 22.82
C ASN A 118 -35.84 -12.58 21.62
N GLY A 119 -35.59 -11.39 21.04
CA GLY A 119 -36.41 -10.83 19.99
C GLY A 119 -35.64 -10.52 18.71
N GLU A 120 -36.43 -10.12 17.71
CA GLU A 120 -35.84 -9.53 16.50
C GLU A 120 -35.22 -8.18 16.85
N ASN A 121 -34.06 -7.90 16.28
CA ASN A 121 -33.39 -6.64 16.44
C ASN A 121 -33.20 -5.95 15.09
N TYR A 122 -33.29 -4.64 15.09
CA TYR A 122 -32.99 -3.80 13.95
C TYR A 122 -31.68 -3.05 14.22
N LEU A 123 -30.87 -2.85 13.20
CA LEU A 123 -29.68 -2.03 13.25
C LEU A 123 -29.52 -1.27 11.96
N ALA A 124 -29.21 0.02 12.04
CA ALA A 124 -28.88 0.83 10.87
C ALA A 124 -27.77 1.83 11.16
N LEU A 125 -27.01 2.13 10.11
CA LEU A 125 -25.98 3.15 10.06
C LEU A 125 -26.44 4.28 9.13
N TYR A 126 -26.48 5.51 9.66
CA TYR A 126 -26.80 6.71 8.90
C TYR A 126 -25.59 7.62 8.79
N ASP A 127 -25.54 8.40 7.71
CA ASP A 127 -24.50 9.41 7.53
C ASP A 127 -24.63 10.56 8.56
N SER A 128 -23.64 11.41 8.57
CA SER A 128 -23.54 12.59 9.46
C SER A 128 -24.66 13.61 9.29
N ASP A 129 -25.41 13.56 8.20
CA ASP A 129 -26.63 14.34 7.99
C ASP A 129 -27.83 13.79 8.82
N GLY A 130 -27.73 12.53 9.26
CA GLY A 130 -28.76 11.83 10.03
C GLY A 130 -30.04 11.52 9.24
N THR A 131 -29.96 11.54 7.92
CA THR A 131 -31.06 11.26 6.99
C THR A 131 -30.70 10.24 5.92
N THR A 132 -29.45 10.26 5.47
CA THR A 132 -28.95 9.33 4.45
C THR A 132 -28.63 7.97 5.09
N LEU A 133 -29.40 6.96 4.74
CA LEU A 133 -29.15 5.58 5.16
C LEU A 133 -27.92 5.05 4.42
N ILE A 134 -26.94 4.59 5.16
CA ILE A 134 -25.72 3.95 4.62
C ILE A 134 -25.94 2.45 4.47
N ASP A 135 -26.40 1.81 5.56
CA ASP A 135 -26.63 0.37 5.61
C ASP A 135 -27.60 0.01 6.72
N GLU A 136 -28.37 -1.07 6.53
CA GLU A 136 -29.29 -1.56 7.55
C GLU A 136 -29.40 -3.09 7.51
N VAL A 137 -29.71 -3.65 8.67
CA VAL A 137 -29.96 -5.08 8.82
C VAL A 137 -31.02 -5.36 9.89
N THR A 138 -31.82 -6.38 9.63
CA THR A 138 -32.72 -6.96 10.60
C THR A 138 -32.14 -8.29 11.07
N ILE A 139 -31.87 -8.39 12.36
CA ILE A 139 -31.29 -9.58 13.00
C ILE A 139 -32.45 -10.44 13.47
N PRO A 140 -32.60 -11.67 12.96
CA PRO A 140 -33.72 -12.54 13.35
C PRO A 140 -33.67 -12.90 14.83
N ALA A 141 -34.85 -13.15 15.41
CA ALA A 141 -34.96 -13.64 16.77
C ALA A 141 -34.34 -15.04 16.95
N GLY A 142 -34.05 -15.41 18.17
CA GLY A 142 -33.49 -16.73 18.49
C GLY A 142 -31.99 -16.87 18.27
N GLN A 143 -31.26 -15.75 18.34
CA GLN A 143 -29.80 -15.77 18.35
C GLN A 143 -29.30 -16.60 19.54
N LYS A 144 -28.24 -17.36 19.30
CA LYS A 144 -27.58 -18.17 20.34
C LYS A 144 -26.43 -17.40 20.96
N ALA A 145 -26.07 -17.74 22.20
CA ALA A 145 -24.88 -17.19 22.85
C ALA A 145 -23.63 -17.57 22.07
N ASP A 146 -22.73 -16.60 21.94
CA ASP A 146 -21.42 -16.73 21.25
C ASP A 146 -21.51 -17.19 19.79
N VAL A 147 -22.65 -16.89 19.14
CA VAL A 147 -22.87 -17.13 17.72
C VAL A 147 -23.24 -15.81 17.06
N SER A 148 -22.46 -15.38 16.10
CA SER A 148 -22.66 -14.11 15.42
C SER A 148 -23.54 -14.25 14.17
N TYR A 149 -24.16 -13.14 13.80
CA TYR A 149 -24.89 -12.95 12.56
C TYR A 149 -24.14 -11.94 11.71
N GLY A 150 -23.65 -12.35 10.56
CA GLY A 150 -22.75 -11.52 9.75
C GLY A 150 -22.83 -11.82 8.26
N LEU A 151 -22.14 -10.99 7.49
CA LEU A 151 -21.95 -11.20 6.06
C LEU A 151 -21.03 -12.41 5.82
N ASP A 152 -21.29 -13.18 4.79
CA ASP A 152 -20.46 -14.32 4.40
C ASP A 152 -19.10 -13.89 3.83
N VAL A 153 -19.01 -12.67 3.31
CA VAL A 153 -17.78 -12.01 2.88
C VAL A 153 -17.80 -10.57 3.35
N ASP A 154 -16.69 -10.09 3.92
CA ASP A 154 -16.61 -8.74 4.47
C ASP A 154 -17.13 -7.66 3.53
N GLY A 155 -18.06 -6.86 4.01
CA GLY A 155 -18.65 -5.73 3.30
C GLY A 155 -19.51 -6.08 2.09
N THR A 156 -19.69 -7.37 1.77
CA THR A 156 -20.51 -7.85 0.64
C THR A 156 -21.10 -9.20 0.94
N GLY A 157 -22.05 -9.63 0.13
CA GLY A 157 -22.64 -10.97 0.26
C GLY A 157 -23.94 -11.02 1.04
N ASN A 158 -24.24 -12.18 1.60
CA ASN A 158 -25.51 -12.45 2.27
C ASN A 158 -25.32 -12.55 3.79
N TRP A 159 -26.29 -12.03 4.52
CA TRP A 159 -26.35 -12.19 5.97
C TRP A 159 -26.70 -13.64 6.34
N LYS A 160 -25.87 -14.23 7.20
CA LYS A 160 -26.06 -15.59 7.72
C LYS A 160 -25.53 -15.72 9.15
N ILE A 161 -25.89 -16.81 9.81
CA ILE A 161 -25.23 -17.22 11.04
C ILE A 161 -23.82 -17.69 10.68
N LEU A 162 -22.82 -17.12 11.32
CA LEU A 162 -21.42 -17.47 11.09
C LEU A 162 -21.01 -18.68 11.93
N ASP A 163 -20.13 -19.52 11.37
CA ASP A 163 -19.62 -20.70 12.06
C ASP A 163 -18.65 -20.33 13.20
N LYS A 164 -18.00 -19.18 13.08
CA LYS A 164 -17.06 -18.62 14.07
C LYS A 164 -17.34 -17.14 14.23
N VAL A 165 -17.20 -16.65 15.46
CA VAL A 165 -17.23 -15.23 15.78
C VAL A 165 -15.85 -14.64 15.49
N THR A 166 -15.80 -13.56 14.71
CA THR A 166 -14.55 -13.03 14.12
C THR A 166 -14.34 -11.53 14.40
N PRO A 167 -14.33 -11.08 15.68
CA PRO A 167 -14.21 -9.67 16.00
C PRO A 167 -12.90 -9.08 15.48
N SER A 168 -12.99 -7.99 14.75
CA SER A 168 -11.86 -7.26 14.14
C SER A 168 -11.01 -8.06 13.13
N THR A 169 -11.60 -9.12 12.58
CA THR A 169 -10.98 -9.96 11.55
C THR A 169 -11.99 -10.31 10.46
N ASN A 170 -11.52 -10.88 9.36
CA ASN A 170 -12.39 -11.23 8.25
C ASN A 170 -13.39 -12.34 8.62
N ASN A 171 -14.65 -12.21 8.21
CA ASN A 171 -15.72 -13.20 8.41
C ASN A 171 -15.43 -14.54 7.72
N VAL A 172 -14.66 -14.51 6.66
CA VAL A 172 -14.18 -15.72 6.01
C VAL A 172 -13.02 -16.29 6.83
N THR A 173 -13.33 -17.18 7.76
CA THR A 173 -12.31 -17.97 8.44
C THR A 173 -11.82 -19.06 7.49
N LEU A 174 -10.71 -18.78 6.85
CA LEU A 174 -10.07 -19.76 6.00
C LEU A 174 -9.31 -20.74 6.91
N ASP A 175 -9.90 -21.86 7.25
CA ASP A 175 -9.13 -23.03 7.68
C ASP A 175 -8.23 -23.50 6.51
N THR A 176 -8.64 -23.20 5.29
CA THR A 176 -7.85 -23.29 4.05
C THR A 176 -7.96 -21.97 3.29
N ASN A 177 -6.83 -21.38 2.96
CA ASN A 177 -6.84 -20.16 2.16
C ASN A 177 -7.21 -20.51 0.72
N GLU A 178 -8.48 -20.26 0.31
CA GLU A 178 -8.96 -20.52 -1.05
C GLU A 178 -8.02 -19.98 -2.15
N LYS A 179 -7.34 -18.88 -1.88
CA LYS A 179 -6.36 -18.32 -2.81
C LYS A 179 -5.14 -19.21 -2.93
N ILE A 180 -4.70 -19.81 -1.82
CA ILE A 180 -3.59 -20.78 -1.81
C ILE A 180 -4.02 -22.06 -2.47
N GLU A 181 -5.22 -22.58 -2.18
CA GLU A 181 -5.77 -23.78 -2.83
C GLU A 181 -5.94 -23.58 -4.33
N ASN A 182 -6.54 -22.46 -4.74
CA ASN A 182 -6.70 -22.10 -6.14
C ASN A 182 -5.34 -21.91 -6.83
N PHE A 183 -4.37 -21.32 -6.13
CA PHE A 183 -3.01 -21.20 -6.62
C PHE A 183 -2.35 -22.57 -6.77
N GLN A 184 -2.42 -23.40 -5.74
CA GLN A 184 -1.85 -24.74 -5.74
C GLN A 184 -2.50 -25.66 -6.78
N LYS A 185 -3.81 -25.50 -7.02
CA LYS A 185 -4.55 -26.22 -8.05
C LYS A 185 -4.20 -25.78 -9.47
N ASN A 186 -4.02 -24.48 -9.70
CA ASN A 186 -3.80 -23.90 -11.02
C ASN A 186 -2.31 -23.77 -11.39
N ASP A 187 -1.42 -23.64 -10.41
CA ASP A 187 0.02 -23.46 -10.62
C ASP A 187 0.84 -24.14 -9.51
N SER A 188 0.66 -25.44 -9.35
CA SER A 188 1.31 -26.25 -8.32
C SER A 188 2.84 -26.23 -8.39
N TRP A 189 3.42 -25.89 -9.53
CA TRP A 189 4.86 -25.81 -9.77
C TRP A 189 5.40 -24.38 -9.80
N GLY A 190 4.54 -23.38 -9.67
CA GLY A 190 4.93 -21.98 -9.73
C GLY A 190 5.37 -21.49 -11.12
N ILE A 191 5.13 -22.29 -12.17
CA ILE A 191 5.55 -21.96 -13.54
C ILE A 191 4.80 -20.73 -14.05
N GLY A 192 3.50 -20.64 -13.80
CA GLY A 192 2.68 -19.49 -14.21
C GLY A 192 3.16 -18.19 -13.55
N MET A 193 3.44 -18.21 -12.25
CA MET A 193 3.99 -17.07 -11.53
C MET A 193 5.38 -16.68 -12.04
N THR A 194 6.24 -17.67 -12.30
CA THR A 194 7.59 -17.43 -12.82
C THR A 194 7.53 -16.82 -14.23
N LEU A 195 6.66 -17.35 -15.08
CA LEU A 195 6.51 -16.85 -16.46
C LEU A 195 5.94 -15.44 -16.50
N THR A 196 4.95 -15.14 -15.66
CA THR A 196 4.37 -13.80 -15.57
C THR A 196 5.38 -12.79 -15.01
N ALA A 197 6.14 -13.15 -13.97
CA ALA A 197 7.20 -12.29 -13.43
C ALA A 197 8.28 -12.00 -14.49
N MET A 198 8.72 -13.03 -15.22
CA MET A 198 9.70 -12.89 -16.31
C MET A 198 9.14 -12.01 -17.43
N MET A 199 7.88 -12.21 -17.82
CA MET A 199 7.22 -11.40 -18.87
C MET A 199 7.15 -9.92 -18.49
N VAL A 200 6.82 -9.59 -17.24
CA VAL A 200 6.79 -8.20 -16.74
C VAL A 200 8.17 -7.56 -16.83
N VAL A 201 9.22 -8.28 -16.45
CA VAL A 201 10.61 -7.78 -16.53
C VAL A 201 11.01 -7.54 -17.99
N PHE A 202 10.77 -8.51 -18.88
CA PHE A 202 11.08 -8.36 -20.30
C PHE A 202 10.30 -7.23 -20.95
N LEU A 203 9.03 -7.06 -20.58
CA LEU A 203 8.21 -5.95 -21.09
C LEU A 203 8.76 -4.61 -20.61
N GLY A 204 9.20 -4.51 -19.35
CA GLY A 204 9.89 -3.34 -18.83
C GLY A 204 11.17 -3.02 -19.58
N LEU A 205 12.02 -4.03 -19.83
CA LEU A 205 13.25 -3.87 -20.61
C LEU A 205 12.97 -3.47 -22.07
N LEU A 206 11.92 -4.03 -22.69
CA LEU A 206 11.52 -3.68 -24.05
C LEU A 206 11.08 -2.21 -24.13
N VAL A 207 10.27 -1.75 -23.19
CA VAL A 207 9.85 -0.33 -23.11
C VAL A 207 11.09 0.57 -22.95
N LEU A 208 12.00 0.19 -22.06
CA LEU A 208 13.24 0.93 -21.80
C LEU A 208 14.12 0.97 -23.05
N PHE A 209 14.26 -0.14 -23.78
CA PHE A 209 14.94 -0.21 -25.06
C PHE A 209 14.33 0.74 -26.09
N LEU A 210 13.01 0.75 -26.22
CA LEU A 210 12.31 1.64 -27.17
C LEU A 210 12.55 3.12 -26.82
N VAL A 211 12.54 3.47 -25.54
CA VAL A 211 12.83 4.82 -25.05
C VAL A 211 14.26 5.22 -25.41
N PHE A 212 15.24 4.37 -25.08
CA PHE A 212 16.65 4.68 -25.40
C PHE A 212 16.90 4.74 -26.91
N LYS A 213 16.28 3.85 -27.69
CA LYS A 213 16.35 3.92 -29.15
C LYS A 213 15.82 5.26 -29.71
N GLN A 214 14.70 5.75 -29.15
CA GLN A 214 14.17 7.05 -29.58
C GLN A 214 15.09 8.20 -29.15
N ILE A 215 15.64 8.17 -27.94
CA ILE A 215 16.59 9.19 -27.46
C ILE A 215 17.84 9.17 -28.31
N GLY A 216 18.40 7.99 -28.59
CA GLY A 216 19.58 7.81 -29.45
C GLY A 216 19.35 8.39 -30.85
N ASN A 217 18.21 8.04 -31.47
CA ASN A 217 17.83 8.59 -32.79
C ASN A 217 17.67 10.12 -32.76
N ALA A 218 17.08 10.66 -31.69
CA ALA A 218 16.93 12.10 -31.54
C ALA A 218 18.29 12.80 -31.34
N ALA A 219 19.20 12.23 -30.57
CA ALA A 219 20.55 12.74 -30.36
C ALA A 219 21.37 12.72 -31.65
N MET A 220 21.34 11.60 -32.42
CA MET A 220 22.01 11.50 -33.71
C MET A 220 21.47 12.53 -34.71
N ASN A 221 20.16 12.72 -34.78
CA ASN A 221 19.55 13.72 -35.66
C ASN A 221 19.92 15.14 -35.23
N ALA A 222 20.02 15.43 -33.96
CA ALA A 222 20.49 16.72 -33.43
C ALA A 222 21.96 16.96 -33.78
N SER A 223 22.82 15.94 -33.60
CA SER A 223 24.22 16.00 -33.97
C SER A 223 24.43 16.24 -35.48
N LYS A 224 23.74 15.49 -36.32
CA LYS A 224 23.73 15.70 -37.78
C LYS A 224 23.34 17.10 -38.17
N ARG A 225 22.26 17.66 -37.57
CA ARG A 225 21.82 19.04 -37.83
C ARG A 225 22.87 20.07 -37.39
N ASN A 226 23.52 19.86 -36.26
CA ASN A 226 24.55 20.74 -35.77
C ASN A 226 25.82 20.70 -36.67
N ALA A 227 26.25 19.52 -37.11
CA ALA A 227 27.33 19.33 -38.05
C ALA A 227 27.04 19.98 -39.40
N GLN A 228 25.82 19.83 -39.94
CA GLN A 228 25.39 20.48 -41.17
C GLN A 228 25.36 22.02 -41.08
N LYS A 229 24.94 22.57 -39.92
CA LYS A 229 24.97 24.02 -39.67
C LYS A 229 26.42 24.55 -39.57
N ALA A 230 27.29 23.85 -38.93
CA ALA A 230 28.71 24.23 -38.80
C ALA A 230 29.43 24.20 -40.17
N ALA A 231 29.17 23.19 -40.99
CA ALA A 231 29.75 23.08 -42.32
C ALA A 231 29.18 24.09 -43.34
N ALA A 232 27.91 24.45 -43.21
CA ALA A 232 27.29 25.51 -44.01
C ALA A 232 27.89 26.90 -43.69
N ALA A 233 28.39 27.09 -42.46
CA ALA A 233 29.11 28.31 -42.07
C ALA A 233 30.56 28.37 -42.58
N ASP A 234 31.16 27.20 -42.87
CA ASP A 234 32.60 27.11 -43.29
C ASP A 234 32.75 26.81 -44.81
N GLY A 235 31.68 26.75 -45.57
CA GLY A 235 31.70 26.57 -47.02
C GLY A 235 32.18 25.18 -47.50
N GLN A 236 32.37 24.22 -46.62
CA GLN A 236 32.76 22.86 -46.94
C GLN A 236 31.57 21.92 -47.14
N LYS A 237 31.67 21.08 -48.22
CA LYS A 237 30.68 20.00 -48.39
C LYS A 237 30.86 18.93 -47.30
N VAL A 238 29.86 18.78 -46.45
CA VAL A 238 29.84 17.72 -45.43
C VAL A 238 29.70 16.39 -46.15
N SER A 239 30.58 15.44 -45.81
CA SER A 239 30.40 14.04 -46.17
C SER A 239 29.08 13.52 -45.55
N GLU A 240 28.33 12.79 -46.37
CA GLU A 240 26.99 12.28 -46.00
C GLU A 240 27.00 11.38 -44.73
N ASN A 241 28.19 10.95 -44.33
CA ASN A 241 28.46 10.13 -43.14
C ASN A 241 29.01 10.89 -41.92
N ALA A 242 29.19 12.22 -42.02
CA ALA A 242 29.68 13.00 -40.88
C ALA A 242 28.58 13.01 -39.76
N GLY A 243 28.86 12.31 -38.71
CA GLY A 243 27.97 12.17 -37.54
C GLY A 243 27.27 10.81 -37.44
N ALA A 244 27.61 9.81 -38.26
CA ALA A 244 27.13 8.44 -38.19
C ALA A 244 28.17 7.49 -37.57
N GLU A 245 29.33 8.01 -37.12
CA GLU A 245 30.30 7.18 -36.43
C GLU A 245 29.72 6.75 -35.05
N SER A 246 29.71 5.44 -34.84
CA SER A 246 29.15 4.87 -33.63
C SER A 246 29.97 5.36 -32.43
N GLY A 247 29.32 5.56 -31.26
CA GLY A 247 30.01 5.94 -30.03
C GLY A 247 31.13 4.95 -29.66
N GLU A 248 31.12 3.74 -30.21
CA GLU A 248 32.14 2.72 -30.09
C GLU A 248 33.46 3.15 -30.73
N ILE A 249 33.43 3.85 -31.87
CA ILE A 249 34.62 4.38 -32.53
C ILE A 249 35.26 5.49 -31.69
N PHE A 250 34.42 6.40 -31.13
CA PHE A 250 34.93 7.43 -30.21
C PHE A 250 35.48 6.83 -28.92
N ALA A 251 34.84 5.80 -28.38
CA ALA A 251 35.32 5.09 -27.21
C ALA A 251 36.63 4.36 -27.49
N ALA A 252 36.77 3.72 -28.66
CA ALA A 252 37.99 3.06 -29.08
C ALA A 252 39.13 4.07 -29.29
N ILE A 253 38.87 5.21 -29.91
CA ILE A 253 39.87 6.29 -30.11
C ILE A 253 40.26 6.88 -28.74
N ALA A 254 39.33 7.15 -27.85
CA ALA A 254 39.62 7.66 -26.51
C ALA A 254 40.45 6.67 -25.70
N MET A 255 40.14 5.36 -25.79
CA MET A 255 40.91 4.31 -25.13
C MET A 255 42.34 4.18 -25.69
N ALA A 256 42.49 4.23 -27.03
CA ALA A 256 43.81 4.24 -27.70
C ALA A 256 44.63 5.48 -27.35
N LEU A 257 44.03 6.67 -27.27
CA LEU A 257 44.68 7.89 -26.84
C LEU A 257 45.07 7.87 -25.35
N TYR A 258 44.23 7.25 -24.51
CA TYR A 258 44.53 7.05 -23.10
C TYR A 258 45.74 6.11 -22.94
N GLU A 259 45.75 4.98 -23.64
CA GLU A 259 46.84 4.00 -23.63
C GLU A 259 48.15 4.60 -24.16
N LEU A 260 48.08 5.42 -25.25
CA LEU A 260 49.23 6.14 -25.77
C LEU A 260 49.79 7.20 -24.81
N ASN A 261 48.92 7.83 -24.03
CA ASN A 261 49.33 8.84 -23.05
C ASN A 261 49.81 8.24 -21.72
N ASP A 262 49.48 6.95 -21.47
CA ASP A 262 49.88 6.22 -20.27
C ASP A 262 51.29 5.57 -20.39
N GLU A 263 51.99 5.74 -21.54
CA GLU A 263 53.38 5.32 -21.69
C GLU A 263 54.36 6.16 -20.85
N HIS A 264 53.93 7.22 -20.21
CA HIS A 264 54.65 7.84 -19.12
C HIS A 264 54.39 7.11 -17.80
N HIS A 265 54.80 5.85 -17.72
CA HIS A 265 54.92 5.19 -16.44
C HIS A 265 55.81 6.03 -15.52
N ASP A 266 55.23 6.62 -14.52
CA ASP A 266 55.94 7.10 -13.36
C ASP A 266 56.87 5.98 -12.91
N PHE A 267 58.15 6.27 -12.83
CA PHE A 267 59.14 5.35 -12.25
C PHE A 267 58.65 5.07 -10.82
N GLU A 268 57.90 3.96 -10.63
CA GLU A 268 57.57 3.51 -9.30
C GLU A 268 58.87 3.32 -8.54
N SER A 269 59.14 4.20 -7.62
CA SER A 269 60.26 4.02 -6.70
C SER A 269 59.97 2.74 -5.95
N SER A 270 60.82 1.75 -6.08
CA SER A 270 60.72 0.43 -5.42
C SER A 270 60.82 0.49 -3.89
N ILE A 271 60.58 1.64 -3.29
CA ILE A 271 60.46 1.84 -1.84
C ILE A 271 59.00 1.76 -1.47
N LEU A 272 58.56 0.55 -1.10
CA LEU A 272 57.25 0.30 -0.56
C LEU A 272 57.16 0.91 0.84
N THR A 273 56.78 2.16 0.95
CA THR A 273 56.44 2.77 2.24
C THR A 273 55.06 2.29 2.67
N ILE A 274 55.02 1.17 3.38
CA ILE A 274 53.79 0.74 4.09
C ILE A 274 53.54 1.74 5.20
N LYS A 275 52.83 2.81 4.92
CA LYS A 275 52.25 3.64 5.96
C LYS A 275 51.16 2.82 6.62
N LYS A 276 51.42 2.40 7.87
CA LYS A 276 50.44 1.75 8.73
C LYS A 276 49.21 2.69 8.82
N ALA A 277 48.16 2.37 8.09
CA ALA A 277 46.91 3.13 8.18
C ALA A 277 46.40 3.03 9.63
N GLN A 278 46.40 4.16 10.33
CA GLN A 278 45.68 4.23 11.62
C GLN A 278 44.24 3.92 11.32
N ARG A 279 43.78 2.73 11.75
CA ARG A 279 42.39 2.38 11.67
C ARG A 279 41.62 3.38 12.52
N ASN A 280 40.83 4.21 11.89
CA ASN A 280 39.90 5.06 12.58
C ASN A 280 39.01 4.17 13.46
N TYR A 281 38.93 4.53 14.72
CA TYR A 281 38.13 3.90 15.74
C TYR A 281 36.68 3.73 15.24
N SER A 282 36.23 2.49 15.06
CA SER A 282 34.87 2.19 14.74
C SER A 282 34.13 1.82 16.02
N PRO A 283 33.01 2.46 16.36
CA PRO A 283 32.23 2.12 17.56
C PRO A 283 31.77 0.67 17.60
N TRP A 284 31.73 -0.01 16.46
CA TRP A 284 31.33 -1.42 16.34
C TRP A 284 32.46 -2.40 16.69
N ASN A 285 33.72 -2.01 16.56
CA ASN A 285 34.86 -2.90 16.87
C ASN A 285 35.31 -2.81 18.33
N SER A 286 34.98 -1.73 19.03
CA SER A 286 35.43 -1.51 20.41
C SER A 286 34.73 -2.41 21.43
N LYS A 287 33.44 -2.74 21.22
CA LYS A 287 32.68 -3.59 22.15
C LYS A 287 33.12 -5.06 22.12
N VAL A 288 33.59 -5.56 20.99
CA VAL A 288 34.03 -6.96 20.89
C VAL A 288 35.36 -7.20 21.63
N LEU A 289 36.22 -6.20 21.70
CA LEU A 289 37.50 -6.31 22.42
C LEU A 289 37.32 -6.13 23.93
N SER A 290 36.40 -5.29 24.40
CA SER A 290 36.15 -5.10 25.82
C SER A 290 35.41 -6.26 26.48
N LEU A 291 34.67 -7.06 25.72
CA LEU A 291 33.97 -8.26 26.22
C LEU A 291 34.87 -9.50 26.35
N ARG A 292 36.12 -9.46 25.87
CA ARG A 292 37.10 -10.55 25.94
C ARG A 292 38.13 -10.39 27.03
N GLN A 293 38.12 -9.32 27.80
CA GLN A 293 39.01 -9.13 28.93
C GLN A 293 38.24 -9.43 30.22
N ASN A 294 38.73 -10.41 30.97
CA ASN A 294 38.22 -10.66 32.30
C ASN A 294 38.41 -9.43 33.20
N PRO A 295 37.43 -9.04 34.00
CA PRO A 295 37.54 -7.87 34.88
C PRO A 295 38.71 -8.12 35.87
N ILE A 296 39.71 -7.25 35.81
CA ILE A 296 40.82 -7.28 36.80
C ILE A 296 40.25 -6.73 38.10
N ILE A 297 40.07 -7.59 39.06
CA ILE A 297 39.72 -7.21 40.44
C ILE A 297 40.94 -6.52 41.02
N LYS A 298 40.91 -5.20 41.14
CA LYS A 298 41.89 -4.48 41.99
C LYS A 298 41.63 -4.82 43.45
N LYS A 299 42.63 -5.44 44.09
CA LYS A 299 42.72 -5.54 45.54
C LYS A 299 43.05 -4.18 46.15
#